data_b1aa79a6fd33ec0b50f4bfd2dc92c234
#
_entry.id   b1aa79a6fd33ec0b50f4bfd2dc92c234
#
_cell.length_a   1.000
_cell.length_b   1.000
_cell.length_c   1.000
_cell.angle_alpha   90.00
_cell.angle_beta   90.00
_cell.angle_gamma   90.00
#
_symmetry.space_group_name_H-M   'P 1'
#
loop_
_entity.id
_entity.type
_entity.pdbx_description
1 polymer ?
#
loop_
_entity_poly.entity_id
_entity_poly.type
_entity_poly.pdbx_seq_one_letter_code
_entity_poly.pdbx_strand_id
1 'polypeptide(L)'
;MLTRWTRRQASSPSTGNWTIEHGQPVRSRQVFEGCAVVHVTMRFDVITLFPDLFGPFLTQGINRRAFENKQVEVVLWNLRDYADGNYRRVDDRPFGGGPGMVMMAEPLVRCLAAVRAVRAEPLAHQAPVALFSPIGQTLDHSAVQTWSESAGAVLVCGRYEGIDQRFIDQCVDTQISLGDFVLSGGEIAAIALLDAVARLQPGVLNDAGSHQQDSFNPALDGLLDCPHYTRPEVWQHNATEHRVPDVLMSGNHERIARFRRDASLQTTALRRPDVLAQVREAGHLS
;
A
#
# COMPACT_ATOMS: atom_id res chain seq x y z
N MET A 1 1.82 52.43 7.81
CA MET A 1 1.02 52.31 6.60
C MET A 1 0.74 50.82 6.35
N LEU A 2 -0.48 50.40 6.72
CA LEU A 2 -0.93 49.01 6.63
C LEU A 2 -1.66 48.86 5.33
N THR A 3 -1.15 48.05 4.41
CA THR A 3 -1.83 47.68 3.15
C THR A 3 -2.62 46.40 3.37
N ARG A 4 -3.94 46.53 3.38
CA ARG A 4 -4.94 45.45 3.40
C ARG A 4 -4.91 44.66 2.10
N TRP A 5 -4.78 43.32 2.18
CA TRP A 5 -5.09 42.42 1.10
C TRP A 5 -6.57 42.01 1.17
N THR A 6 -7.34 42.35 0.17
CA THR A 6 -8.73 41.94 0.02
C THR A 6 -8.79 40.58 -0.66
N ARG A 7 -9.40 39.63 0.03
CA ARG A 7 -9.75 38.28 -0.46
C ARG A 7 -10.84 38.43 -1.52
N ARG A 8 -10.58 37.98 -2.76
CA ARG A 8 -11.64 37.72 -3.75
C ARG A 8 -12.30 36.39 -3.39
N GLN A 9 -13.59 36.44 -3.13
CA GLN A 9 -14.43 35.25 -2.97
C GLN A 9 -14.60 34.58 -4.34
N ALA A 10 -14.18 33.33 -4.45
CA ALA A 10 -14.58 32.43 -5.52
C ALA A 10 -15.81 31.65 -5.05
N SER A 11 -16.85 31.65 -5.85
CA SER A 11 -18.14 31.01 -5.65
C SER A 11 -18.00 29.49 -5.56
N SER A 12 -18.57 28.91 -4.50
CA SER A 12 -18.70 27.48 -4.28
C SER A 12 -19.59 26.80 -5.30
N PRO A 13 -19.22 25.60 -5.78
CA PRO A 13 -20.19 24.74 -6.46
C PRO A 13 -21.04 23.98 -5.42
N SER A 14 -22.31 23.84 -5.76
CA SER A 14 -23.41 23.26 -4.98
C SER A 14 -23.12 21.83 -4.53
N THR A 15 -23.37 21.59 -3.25
CA THR A 15 -23.48 20.26 -2.63
C THR A 15 -24.67 19.52 -3.24
N GLY A 16 -24.38 18.47 -4.02
CA GLY A 16 -25.38 17.48 -4.40
C GLY A 16 -25.67 16.56 -3.20
N ASN A 17 -26.88 16.62 -2.68
CA ASN A 17 -27.41 15.68 -1.69
C ASN A 17 -27.52 14.29 -2.32
N TRP A 18 -26.79 13.31 -1.79
CA TRP A 18 -27.03 11.90 -2.04
C TRP A 18 -27.94 11.36 -0.97
N THR A 19 -29.21 11.14 -1.31
CA THR A 19 -30.18 10.39 -0.49
C THR A 19 -30.01 8.90 -0.81
N ILE A 20 -29.72 8.10 0.22
CA ILE A 20 -29.74 6.63 0.15
C ILE A 20 -31.19 6.18 0.31
N GLU A 21 -31.82 5.68 -0.77
CA GLU A 21 -33.06 4.93 -0.69
C GLU A 21 -32.78 3.44 -0.53
N HIS A 22 -33.34 2.86 0.52
CA HIS A 22 -33.29 1.44 0.82
C HIS A 22 -34.19 0.61 -0.09
N GLY A 23 -33.62 -0.44 -0.66
CA GLY A 23 -34.31 -1.71 -0.91
C GLY A 23 -35.02 -1.86 -2.25
N GLN A 24 -34.35 -2.48 -3.23
CA GLN A 24 -34.91 -3.53 -4.11
C GLN A 24 -33.77 -4.27 -4.81
N PRO A 25 -33.84 -5.60 -5.03
CA PRO A 25 -32.80 -6.33 -5.72
C PRO A 25 -32.82 -6.04 -7.22
N VAL A 26 -31.72 -5.53 -7.74
CA VAL A 26 -31.55 -5.28 -9.18
C VAL A 26 -31.43 -6.62 -9.88
N ARG A 27 -32.42 -6.93 -10.72
CA ARG A 27 -32.45 -8.06 -11.65
C ARG A 27 -31.34 -7.95 -12.68
N SER A 28 -30.69 -9.10 -12.88
CA SER A 28 -30.03 -9.59 -14.10
C SER A 28 -29.27 -8.59 -14.97
N ARG A 29 -27.93 -8.76 -14.96
CA ARG A 29 -26.99 -8.35 -16.00
C ARG A 29 -27.59 -8.59 -17.41
N GLN A 30 -27.87 -7.52 -18.13
CA GLN A 30 -27.83 -7.55 -19.58
C GLN A 30 -26.37 -7.58 -19.99
N VAL A 31 -25.94 -8.70 -20.57
CA VAL A 31 -24.63 -8.85 -21.21
C VAL A 31 -24.65 -7.98 -22.46
N PHE A 32 -23.97 -6.87 -22.45
CA PHE A 32 -23.58 -6.16 -23.67
C PHE A 32 -22.39 -6.94 -24.26
N GLU A 33 -22.67 -7.83 -25.20
CA GLU A 33 -21.65 -8.38 -26.10
C GLU A 33 -21.09 -7.25 -26.94
N GLY A 34 -19.78 -6.99 -26.82
CA GLY A 34 -19.06 -6.11 -27.76
C GLY A 34 -18.23 -4.96 -27.16
N CYS A 35 -18.18 -4.77 -25.84
CA CYS A 35 -17.21 -3.87 -25.25
C CYS A 35 -15.98 -4.66 -24.82
N ALA A 36 -14.86 -4.51 -25.51
CA ALA A 36 -13.58 -5.00 -25.02
C ALA A 36 -13.38 -4.43 -23.61
N VAL A 37 -13.39 -5.29 -22.61
CA VAL A 37 -13.02 -4.90 -21.25
C VAL A 37 -11.56 -4.47 -21.34
N VAL A 38 -11.33 -3.15 -21.37
CA VAL A 38 -10.00 -2.61 -21.20
C VAL A 38 -9.63 -2.99 -19.77
N HIS A 39 -8.88 -4.07 -19.60
CA HIS A 39 -8.21 -4.38 -18.35
C HIS A 39 -7.23 -3.24 -18.11
N VAL A 40 -7.64 -2.26 -17.31
CA VAL A 40 -6.73 -1.24 -16.82
C VAL A 40 -5.75 -1.99 -15.93
N THR A 41 -4.58 -2.27 -16.46
CA THR A 41 -3.48 -2.85 -15.68
C THR A 41 -3.10 -1.84 -14.62
N MET A 42 -3.11 -2.23 -13.37
CA MET A 42 -2.61 -1.40 -12.29
C MET A 42 -1.14 -1.09 -12.53
N ARG A 43 -0.77 0.18 -12.55
CA ARG A 43 0.60 0.58 -12.87
C ARG A 43 1.20 1.48 -11.80
N PHE A 44 2.37 1.06 -11.31
CA PHE A 44 3.22 1.84 -10.43
C PHE A 44 4.49 2.27 -11.14
N ASP A 45 4.73 3.57 -11.20
CA ASP A 45 5.97 4.17 -11.67
C ASP A 45 6.80 4.56 -10.46
N VAL A 46 7.98 3.96 -10.29
CA VAL A 46 8.82 4.17 -9.11
C VAL A 46 10.01 5.05 -9.46
N ILE A 47 10.03 6.26 -8.93
CA ILE A 47 11.17 7.19 -9.06
C ILE A 47 12.16 6.89 -7.93
N THR A 48 13.35 6.44 -8.27
CA THR A 48 14.38 5.98 -7.33
C THR A 48 15.79 6.28 -7.80
N LEU A 49 16.76 6.30 -6.88
CA LEU A 49 18.20 6.33 -7.18
C LEU A 49 18.80 4.92 -7.33
N PHE A 50 18.07 3.88 -6.93
CA PHE A 50 18.54 2.49 -6.86
C PHE A 50 17.53 1.51 -7.48
N PRO A 51 17.30 1.57 -8.81
CA PRO A 51 16.35 0.68 -9.48
C PRO A 51 16.71 -0.81 -9.30
N ASP A 52 18.01 -1.14 -9.18
CA ASP A 52 18.47 -2.52 -9.04
C ASP A 52 17.99 -3.21 -7.74
N LEU A 53 17.55 -2.45 -6.72
CA LEU A 53 16.98 -3.02 -5.51
C LEU A 53 15.63 -3.74 -5.76
N PHE A 54 14.93 -3.41 -6.83
CA PHE A 54 13.63 -3.98 -7.15
C PHE A 54 13.72 -5.30 -7.94
N GLY A 55 14.83 -5.57 -8.64
CA GLY A 55 14.95 -6.73 -9.51
C GLY A 55 14.62 -8.08 -8.84
N PRO A 56 15.25 -8.46 -7.72
CA PRO A 56 14.95 -9.70 -7.01
C PRO A 56 13.49 -9.76 -6.52
N PHE A 57 12.96 -8.65 -6.02
CA PHE A 57 11.58 -8.56 -5.54
C PHE A 57 10.57 -8.83 -6.67
N LEU A 58 10.75 -8.28 -7.84
CA LEU A 58 9.83 -8.43 -8.97
C LEU A 58 9.88 -9.83 -9.61
N THR A 59 10.96 -10.58 -9.40
CA THR A 59 11.22 -11.85 -10.10
C THR A 59 11.13 -13.09 -9.20
N GLN A 60 11.04 -12.92 -7.88
CA GLN A 60 11.06 -14.04 -6.94
C GLN A 60 9.81 -14.06 -6.04
N GLY A 61 9.60 -15.20 -5.38
CA GLY A 61 8.47 -15.38 -4.47
C GLY A 61 7.13 -15.53 -5.19
N ILE A 62 6.05 -15.59 -4.40
CA ILE A 62 4.69 -15.81 -4.92
C ILE A 62 4.18 -14.58 -5.67
N ASN A 63 4.56 -13.38 -5.23
CA ASN A 63 4.07 -12.10 -5.76
C ASN A 63 4.58 -11.81 -7.18
N ARG A 64 5.68 -12.47 -7.65
CA ARG A 64 6.13 -12.38 -9.05
C ARG A 64 5.01 -12.66 -10.04
N ARG A 65 4.02 -13.51 -9.67
CA ARG A 65 2.87 -13.83 -10.53
C ARG A 65 2.05 -12.59 -10.90
N ALA A 66 1.87 -11.65 -9.98
CA ALA A 66 1.16 -10.40 -10.25
C ALA A 66 1.89 -9.57 -11.32
N PHE A 67 3.23 -9.58 -11.29
CA PHE A 67 4.06 -8.83 -12.22
C PHE A 67 4.19 -9.55 -13.58
N GLU A 68 4.45 -10.86 -13.59
CA GLU A 68 4.54 -11.68 -14.80
C GLU A 68 3.22 -11.71 -15.59
N ASN A 69 2.08 -11.79 -14.88
CA ASN A 69 0.74 -11.79 -15.48
C ASN A 69 0.24 -10.37 -15.81
N LYS A 70 1.07 -9.35 -15.57
CA LYS A 70 0.72 -7.93 -15.82
C LYS A 70 -0.54 -7.45 -15.11
N GLN A 71 -0.87 -8.04 -13.97
CA GLN A 71 -1.92 -7.53 -13.09
C GLN A 71 -1.45 -6.27 -12.39
N VAL A 72 -0.15 -6.25 -12.03
CA VAL A 72 0.55 -5.08 -11.51
C VAL A 72 1.78 -4.83 -12.38
N GLU A 73 1.81 -3.70 -13.06
CA GLU A 73 2.97 -3.24 -13.82
C GLU A 73 3.81 -2.32 -12.93
N VAL A 74 5.12 -2.58 -12.86
CA VAL A 74 6.07 -1.74 -12.14
C VAL A 74 7.12 -1.22 -13.11
N VAL A 75 7.19 0.09 -13.27
CA VAL A 75 8.15 0.77 -14.14
C VAL A 75 9.12 1.56 -13.27
N LEU A 76 10.41 1.27 -13.41
CA LEU A 76 11.48 1.88 -12.61
C LEU A 76 12.10 3.05 -13.36
N TRP A 77 12.20 4.19 -12.68
CA TRP A 77 12.74 5.44 -13.20
C TRP A 77 13.97 5.83 -12.40
N ASN A 78 15.15 5.76 -13.03
CA ASN A 78 16.37 6.22 -12.38
C ASN A 78 16.44 7.74 -12.40
N LEU A 79 16.32 8.37 -11.23
CA LEU A 79 16.30 9.83 -11.12
C LEU A 79 17.56 10.49 -11.71
N ARG A 80 18.71 9.80 -11.69
CA ARG A 80 19.97 10.34 -12.25
C ARG A 80 19.90 10.59 -13.76
N ASP A 81 19.02 9.92 -14.49
CA ASP A 81 18.85 10.11 -15.93
C ASP A 81 18.16 11.44 -16.27
N TYR A 82 17.61 12.11 -15.27
CA TYR A 82 16.91 13.41 -15.37
C TYR A 82 17.70 14.57 -14.78
N ALA A 83 18.92 14.32 -14.34
CA ALA A 83 19.83 15.32 -13.79
C ALA A 83 20.77 15.87 -14.84
N ASP A 84 21.11 17.15 -14.72
CA ASP A 84 22.03 17.85 -15.63
C ASP A 84 23.49 17.53 -15.35
N GLY A 85 24.30 17.77 -16.39
CA GLY A 85 25.76 17.72 -16.32
C GLY A 85 26.35 16.32 -16.26
N ASN A 86 27.69 16.24 -16.36
CA ASN A 86 28.40 14.96 -16.40
C ASN A 86 28.33 14.15 -15.11
N TYR A 87 28.08 14.81 -13.97
CA TYR A 87 28.01 14.17 -12.66
C TYR A 87 26.58 13.70 -12.31
N ARG A 88 25.56 14.01 -13.13
CA ARG A 88 24.16 13.65 -12.90
C ARG A 88 23.72 13.91 -11.46
N ARG A 89 23.98 15.13 -10.99
CA ARG A 89 23.75 15.53 -9.60
C ARG A 89 22.27 15.64 -9.31
N VAL A 90 21.80 14.99 -8.24
CA VAL A 90 20.40 14.96 -7.84
C VAL A 90 20.15 15.54 -6.44
N ASP A 91 21.22 15.96 -5.75
CA ASP A 91 21.21 16.44 -4.37
C ASP A 91 22.13 17.65 -4.19
N ASP A 92 21.79 18.50 -3.22
CA ASP A 92 22.62 19.64 -2.83
C ASP A 92 22.52 19.91 -1.32
N ARG A 93 23.38 20.80 -0.82
CA ARG A 93 23.37 21.19 0.59
C ARG A 93 22.08 21.92 0.95
N PRO A 94 21.50 21.67 2.16
CA PRO A 94 20.31 22.39 2.59
C PRO A 94 20.59 23.89 2.79
N PHE A 95 19.66 24.72 2.41
CA PHE A 95 19.66 26.13 2.82
C PHE A 95 19.53 26.22 4.35
N GLY A 96 20.23 27.16 4.93
CA GLY A 96 20.32 27.29 6.40
C GLY A 96 21.41 26.44 7.04
N GLY A 97 22.12 25.63 6.25
CA GLY A 97 23.15 24.72 6.75
C GLY A 97 22.57 23.45 7.39
N GLY A 98 23.44 22.65 7.96
CA GLY A 98 23.10 21.37 8.59
C GLY A 98 23.85 20.19 7.97
N PRO A 99 23.78 19.01 8.58
CA PRO A 99 24.39 17.79 8.05
C PRO A 99 23.63 17.29 6.82
N GLY A 100 24.32 16.48 6.00
CA GLY A 100 23.73 15.77 4.88
C GLY A 100 23.42 16.60 3.65
N MET A 101 22.58 16.07 2.80
CA MET A 101 22.19 16.60 1.50
C MET A 101 20.67 16.52 1.35
N VAL A 102 20.08 17.27 0.43
CA VAL A 102 18.65 17.27 0.13
C VAL A 102 18.46 17.00 -1.36
N MET A 103 17.51 16.16 -1.73
CA MET A 103 17.19 15.89 -3.12
C MET A 103 16.63 17.14 -3.79
N MET A 104 17.18 17.48 -4.95
CA MET A 104 16.82 18.68 -5.70
C MET A 104 15.44 18.51 -6.36
N ALA A 105 14.64 19.58 -6.40
CA ALA A 105 13.32 19.59 -7.02
C ALA A 105 13.38 19.38 -8.54
N GLU A 106 14.34 20.01 -9.23
CA GLU A 106 14.37 20.02 -10.71
C GLU A 106 14.50 18.63 -11.35
N PRO A 107 15.43 17.73 -10.93
CA PRO A 107 15.49 16.36 -11.45
C PRO A 107 14.20 15.60 -11.20
N LEU A 108 13.58 15.78 -10.03
CA LEU A 108 12.30 15.13 -9.68
C LEU A 108 11.16 15.58 -10.56
N VAL A 109 11.04 16.89 -10.83
CA VAL A 109 10.02 17.46 -11.72
C VAL A 109 10.18 16.93 -13.15
N ARG A 110 11.41 16.89 -13.67
CA ARG A 110 11.71 16.35 -15.00
C ARG A 110 11.39 14.87 -15.11
N CYS A 111 11.76 14.09 -14.10
CA CYS A 111 11.45 12.67 -14.05
C CYS A 111 9.93 12.45 -13.99
N LEU A 112 9.21 13.18 -13.15
CA LEU A 112 7.74 13.11 -13.06
C LEU A 112 7.06 13.51 -14.37
N ALA A 113 7.58 14.52 -15.05
CA ALA A 113 7.07 14.92 -16.38
C ALA A 113 7.26 13.81 -17.41
N ALA A 114 8.41 13.12 -17.41
CA ALA A 114 8.67 11.97 -18.27
C ALA A 114 7.76 10.78 -17.95
N VAL A 115 7.52 10.48 -16.66
CA VAL A 115 6.55 9.48 -16.24
C VAL A 115 5.17 9.79 -16.81
N ARG A 116 4.70 11.01 -16.62
CA ARG A 116 3.40 11.47 -17.11
C ARG A 116 3.27 11.41 -18.63
N ALA A 117 4.34 11.71 -19.37
CA ALA A 117 4.36 11.66 -20.82
C ALA A 117 4.23 10.22 -21.38
N VAL A 118 4.69 9.21 -20.64
CA VAL A 118 4.64 7.78 -21.05
C VAL A 118 3.37 7.08 -20.59
N ARG A 119 2.71 7.56 -19.53
CA ARG A 119 1.42 7.00 -19.10
C ARG A 119 0.35 7.30 -20.14
N ALA A 120 -0.50 6.30 -20.42
CA ALA A 120 -1.61 6.49 -21.36
C ALA A 120 -2.63 7.49 -20.83
N GLU A 121 -3.15 8.36 -21.69
CA GLU A 121 -4.30 9.19 -21.37
C GLU A 121 -5.57 8.32 -21.21
N PRO A 122 -6.49 8.65 -20.31
CA PRO A 122 -6.57 9.82 -19.41
C PRO A 122 -5.84 9.62 -18.08
N LEU A 123 -5.23 8.47 -17.81
CA LEU A 123 -4.61 8.09 -16.53
C LEU A 123 -3.36 8.92 -16.20
N ALA A 124 -2.72 9.51 -17.22
CA ALA A 124 -1.50 10.32 -17.06
C ALA A 124 -1.64 11.46 -16.05
N HIS A 125 -2.83 12.08 -16.00
CA HIS A 125 -3.11 13.21 -15.12
C HIS A 125 -3.81 12.81 -13.82
N GLN A 126 -4.22 11.54 -13.70
CA GLN A 126 -4.97 11.03 -12.54
C GLN A 126 -4.15 10.15 -11.60
N ALA A 127 -2.96 9.70 -12.02
CA ALA A 127 -2.09 8.90 -11.17
C ALA A 127 -1.56 9.75 -10.01
N PRO A 128 -1.92 9.45 -8.76
CA PRO A 128 -1.44 10.19 -7.62
C PRO A 128 0.07 9.99 -7.43
N VAL A 129 0.74 11.02 -6.93
CA VAL A 129 2.15 10.98 -6.55
C VAL A 129 2.24 10.73 -5.05
N ALA A 130 2.77 9.58 -4.68
CA ALA A 130 2.95 9.17 -3.30
C ALA A 130 4.43 9.21 -2.91
N LEU A 131 4.75 9.93 -1.84
CA LEU A 131 6.08 10.02 -1.26
C LEU A 131 6.15 9.16 0.01
N PHE A 132 7.20 8.35 0.14
CA PHE A 132 7.47 7.66 1.40
C PHE A 132 8.24 8.56 2.36
N SER A 133 7.62 8.84 3.52
CA SER A 133 8.13 9.79 4.50
C SER A 133 7.66 9.43 5.92
N PRO A 134 8.49 9.64 6.97
CA PRO A 134 8.06 9.41 8.35
C PRO A 134 6.88 10.26 8.81
N ILE A 135 6.66 11.42 8.18
CA ILE A 135 5.52 12.30 8.50
C ILE A 135 4.22 11.90 7.79
N GLY A 136 4.28 10.88 6.92
CA GLY A 136 3.15 10.40 6.16
C GLY A 136 2.13 9.62 7.01
N GLN A 137 0.98 9.36 6.42
CA GLN A 137 -0.03 8.48 6.99
C GLN A 137 0.52 7.05 7.09
N THR A 138 0.33 6.40 8.24
CA THR A 138 0.80 5.01 8.42
C THR A 138 0.06 4.07 7.47
N LEU A 139 0.82 3.25 6.75
CA LEU A 139 0.29 2.23 5.87
C LEU A 139 -0.33 1.10 6.70
N ASP A 140 -1.65 0.97 6.64
CA ASP A 140 -2.42 -0.11 7.25
C ASP A 140 -3.10 -0.97 6.18
N HIS A 141 -3.81 -2.01 6.61
CA HIS A 141 -4.52 -2.93 5.71
C HIS A 141 -5.59 -2.23 4.87
N SER A 142 -6.32 -1.28 5.44
CA SER A 142 -7.35 -0.49 4.73
C SER A 142 -6.74 0.36 3.61
N ALA A 143 -5.61 1.02 3.89
CA ALA A 143 -4.87 1.75 2.88
C ALA A 143 -4.35 0.82 1.77
N VAL A 144 -3.82 -0.37 2.13
CA VAL A 144 -3.39 -1.38 1.15
C VAL A 144 -4.55 -1.85 0.26
N GLN A 145 -5.74 -2.09 0.83
CA GLN A 145 -6.94 -2.42 0.04
C GLN A 145 -7.28 -1.32 -0.96
N THR A 146 -7.30 -0.06 -0.50
CA THR A 146 -7.55 1.09 -1.38
C THR A 146 -6.55 1.14 -2.54
N TRP A 147 -5.25 0.94 -2.25
CA TRP A 147 -4.22 0.88 -3.28
C TRP A 147 -4.40 -0.32 -4.21
N SER A 148 -4.83 -1.48 -3.71
CA SER A 148 -5.04 -2.69 -4.52
C SER A 148 -6.19 -2.60 -5.51
N GLU A 149 -7.12 -1.68 -5.30
CA GLU A 149 -8.27 -1.38 -6.16
C GLU A 149 -8.04 -0.19 -7.09
N SER A 150 -6.92 0.53 -6.91
CA SER A 150 -6.57 1.71 -7.70
C SER A 150 -5.98 1.36 -9.07
N ALA A 151 -5.88 2.36 -9.94
CA ALA A 151 -5.14 2.24 -11.20
C ALA A 151 -3.61 2.32 -11.01
N GLY A 152 -3.12 2.43 -9.77
CA GLY A 152 -1.72 2.61 -9.40
C GLY A 152 -1.34 4.05 -9.12
N ALA A 153 -0.03 4.32 -9.03
CA ALA A 153 0.52 5.61 -8.61
C ALA A 153 1.92 5.86 -9.18
N VAL A 154 2.41 7.08 -8.97
CA VAL A 154 3.83 7.41 -9.06
C VAL A 154 4.39 7.37 -7.63
N LEU A 155 5.30 6.45 -7.36
CA LEU A 155 5.95 6.27 -6.06
C LEU A 155 7.29 7.00 -6.04
N VAL A 156 7.48 7.92 -5.12
CA VAL A 156 8.74 8.66 -4.98
C VAL A 156 9.53 8.12 -3.79
N CYS A 157 10.73 7.59 -4.07
CA CYS A 157 11.64 7.10 -3.04
C CYS A 157 12.61 8.22 -2.65
N GLY A 158 12.33 8.89 -1.52
CA GLY A 158 13.22 9.89 -0.95
C GLY A 158 14.53 9.26 -0.44
N ARG A 159 15.62 10.03 -0.49
CA ARG A 159 16.94 9.69 0.02
C ARG A 159 17.57 10.89 0.72
N TYR A 160 18.73 10.68 1.31
CA TYR A 160 19.46 11.72 2.06
C TYR A 160 18.66 12.24 3.25
N GLU A 161 18.71 13.55 3.54
CA GLU A 161 17.91 14.18 4.62
C GLU A 161 16.46 14.44 4.21
N GLY A 162 16.14 14.25 2.93
CA GLY A 162 14.80 14.43 2.38
C GLY A 162 14.78 15.03 0.99
N ILE A 163 13.63 15.52 0.62
CA ILE A 163 13.32 16.12 -0.69
C ILE A 163 13.05 17.60 -0.50
N ASP A 164 13.44 18.41 -1.48
CA ASP A 164 13.12 19.83 -1.50
C ASP A 164 11.62 20.06 -1.29
N GLN A 165 11.27 20.83 -0.26
CA GLN A 165 9.89 21.03 0.19
C GLN A 165 9.00 21.59 -0.93
N ARG A 166 9.56 22.39 -1.84
CA ARG A 166 8.82 22.95 -2.98
C ARG A 166 8.32 21.88 -3.94
N PHE A 167 9.07 20.78 -4.12
CA PHE A 167 8.58 19.63 -4.88
C PHE A 167 7.45 18.91 -4.14
N ILE A 168 7.58 18.73 -2.84
CA ILE A 168 6.54 18.09 -2.02
C ILE A 168 5.25 18.91 -2.10
N ASP A 169 5.32 20.22 -1.88
CA ASP A 169 4.15 21.11 -1.86
C ASP A 169 3.42 21.21 -3.21
N GLN A 170 4.13 21.03 -4.31
CA GLN A 170 3.58 21.24 -5.65
C GLN A 170 3.25 19.97 -6.41
N CYS A 171 3.87 18.84 -6.07
CA CYS A 171 3.84 17.65 -6.89
C CYS A 171 3.42 16.38 -6.14
N VAL A 172 3.40 16.38 -4.80
CA VAL A 172 3.06 15.19 -4.01
C VAL A 172 1.62 15.28 -3.53
N ASP A 173 0.82 14.27 -3.87
CA ASP A 173 -0.59 14.20 -3.49
C ASP A 173 -0.78 13.56 -2.11
N THR A 174 0.11 12.60 -1.74
CA THR A 174 0.04 11.89 -0.47
C THR A 174 1.41 11.49 0.03
N GLN A 175 1.54 11.38 1.37
CA GLN A 175 2.73 10.86 2.00
C GLN A 175 2.39 9.61 2.82
N ILE A 176 3.23 8.58 2.73
CA ILE A 176 3.02 7.27 3.33
C ILE A 176 4.18 6.95 4.28
N SER A 177 3.86 6.54 5.50
CA SER A 177 4.80 6.04 6.50
C SER A 177 4.63 4.54 6.72
N LEU A 178 5.71 3.82 6.98
CA LEU A 178 5.65 2.42 7.45
C LEU A 178 5.56 2.31 8.98
N GLY A 179 5.73 3.41 9.70
CA GLY A 179 5.73 3.44 11.17
C GLY A 179 6.75 4.45 11.72
N ASP A 180 6.87 4.48 13.05
CA ASP A 180 7.68 5.44 13.78
C ASP A 180 9.17 5.05 13.82
N PHE A 181 9.78 4.96 12.65
CA PHE A 181 11.21 4.71 12.47
C PHE A 181 11.69 5.30 11.13
N VAL A 182 13.02 5.48 11.01
CA VAL A 182 13.63 6.07 9.82
C VAL A 182 14.36 5.00 9.02
N LEU A 183 14.11 4.99 7.71
CA LEU A 183 14.83 4.17 6.73
C LEU A 183 15.87 5.03 5.99
N SER A 184 16.89 4.38 5.42
CA SER A 184 17.88 5.06 4.59
C SER A 184 17.34 5.59 3.25
N GLY A 185 16.10 5.25 2.91
CA GLY A 185 15.39 5.69 1.70
C GLY A 185 14.05 5.03 1.54
N GLY A 186 13.26 5.51 0.58
CA GLY A 186 11.89 5.08 0.33
C GLY A 186 11.75 3.74 -0.39
N GLU A 187 12.82 3.13 -0.89
CA GLU A 187 12.73 1.93 -1.75
C GLU A 187 12.16 0.72 -0.99
N ILE A 188 12.54 0.52 0.27
CA ILE A 188 12.00 -0.57 1.10
C ILE A 188 10.51 -0.34 1.36
N ALA A 189 10.11 0.91 1.58
CA ALA A 189 8.70 1.26 1.77
C ALA A 189 7.88 1.05 0.48
N ALA A 190 8.45 1.39 -0.68
CA ALA A 190 7.85 1.12 -1.98
C ALA A 190 7.67 -0.39 -2.20
N ILE A 191 8.69 -1.19 -1.91
CA ILE A 191 8.64 -2.65 -2.00
C ILE A 191 7.56 -3.21 -1.06
N ALA A 192 7.46 -2.72 0.18
CA ALA A 192 6.44 -3.16 1.14
C ALA A 192 5.02 -2.89 0.64
N LEU A 193 4.76 -1.69 0.09
CA LEU A 193 3.47 -1.36 -0.52
C LEU A 193 3.18 -2.26 -1.73
N LEU A 194 4.13 -2.41 -2.65
CA LEU A 194 3.97 -3.23 -3.84
C LEU A 194 3.73 -4.70 -3.50
N ASP A 195 4.41 -5.24 -2.48
CA ASP A 195 4.20 -6.61 -1.98
C ASP A 195 2.78 -6.80 -1.43
N ALA A 196 2.37 -5.90 -0.55
CA ALA A 196 1.05 -5.94 0.07
C ALA A 196 -0.08 -5.82 -0.96
N VAL A 197 0.07 -4.96 -1.97
CA VAL A 197 -0.88 -4.78 -3.06
C VAL A 197 -0.91 -5.99 -4.00
N ALA A 198 0.27 -6.51 -4.38
CA ALA A 198 0.39 -7.62 -5.32
C ALA A 198 -0.27 -8.90 -4.80
N ARG A 199 -0.11 -9.22 -3.51
CA ARG A 199 -0.72 -10.42 -2.92
C ARG A 199 -2.25 -10.35 -2.79
N LEU A 200 -2.85 -9.16 -2.87
CA LEU A 200 -4.31 -8.99 -2.90
C LEU A 200 -4.90 -9.15 -4.32
N GLN A 201 -4.05 -9.23 -5.35
CA GLN A 201 -4.55 -9.42 -6.71
C GLN A 201 -5.12 -10.83 -6.92
N PRO A 202 -6.23 -10.96 -7.68
CA PRO A 202 -6.88 -12.24 -7.90
C PRO A 202 -5.92 -13.29 -8.51
N GLY A 203 -5.86 -14.49 -7.92
CA GLY A 203 -5.07 -15.62 -8.45
C GLY A 203 -3.55 -15.53 -8.23
N VAL A 204 -3.05 -14.51 -7.53
CA VAL A 204 -1.63 -14.43 -7.13
C VAL A 204 -1.33 -15.45 -6.04
N LEU A 205 -2.16 -15.52 -5.00
CA LEU A 205 -2.10 -16.58 -4.02
C LEU A 205 -2.79 -17.83 -4.55
N ASN A 206 -2.29 -19.02 -4.18
CA ASN A 206 -2.82 -20.31 -4.67
C ASN A 206 -4.27 -20.57 -4.25
N ASP A 207 -4.66 -20.07 -3.08
CA ASP A 207 -6.03 -20.16 -2.56
C ASP A 207 -6.59 -18.74 -2.45
N ALA A 208 -7.72 -18.52 -3.14
CA ALA A 208 -8.41 -17.22 -3.10
C ALA A 208 -8.89 -16.84 -1.68
N GLY A 209 -9.03 -17.83 -0.78
CA GLY A 209 -9.34 -17.60 0.63
C GLY A 209 -8.14 -17.25 1.51
N SER A 210 -6.90 -17.45 1.01
CA SER A 210 -5.71 -17.26 1.85
C SER A 210 -5.57 -15.87 2.42
N HIS A 211 -5.83 -14.82 1.61
CA HIS A 211 -5.74 -13.44 2.10
C HIS A 211 -6.90 -13.05 3.02
N GLN A 212 -8.05 -13.75 2.95
CA GLN A 212 -9.22 -13.49 3.80
C GLN A 212 -8.98 -13.91 5.26
N GLN A 213 -8.03 -14.81 5.49
CA GLN A 213 -7.64 -15.27 6.82
C GLN A 213 -6.41 -14.53 7.37
N ASP A 214 -5.87 -13.56 6.65
CA ASP A 214 -4.75 -12.75 7.13
C ASP A 214 -5.18 -11.81 8.26
N SER A 215 -4.24 -11.51 9.15
CA SER A 215 -4.40 -10.46 10.17
C SER A 215 -4.87 -9.14 9.56
N PHE A 216 -5.71 -8.41 10.26
CA PHE A 216 -6.31 -7.14 9.88
C PHE A 216 -7.34 -7.20 8.73
N ASN A 217 -7.58 -8.38 8.15
CA ASN A 217 -8.57 -8.52 7.08
C ASN A 217 -9.99 -8.34 7.64
N PRO A 218 -10.90 -7.63 6.93
CA PRO A 218 -12.31 -7.50 7.33
C PRO A 218 -13.04 -8.83 7.51
N ALA A 219 -12.65 -9.88 6.79
CA ALA A 219 -13.22 -11.22 6.95
C ALA A 219 -12.91 -11.87 8.32
N LEU A 220 -11.86 -11.38 9.02
CA LEU A 220 -11.55 -11.70 10.41
C LEU A 220 -11.99 -10.59 11.38
N ASP A 221 -12.91 -9.71 10.97
CA ASP A 221 -13.30 -8.51 11.72
C ASP A 221 -12.10 -7.60 12.09
N GLY A 222 -11.03 -7.62 11.29
CA GLY A 222 -9.81 -6.85 11.55
C GLY A 222 -8.90 -7.39 12.66
N LEU A 223 -9.18 -8.57 13.21
CA LEU A 223 -8.36 -9.20 14.26
C LEU A 223 -7.02 -9.70 13.71
N LEU A 224 -6.09 -10.02 14.61
CA LEU A 224 -4.93 -10.83 14.27
C LEU A 224 -5.35 -12.26 13.95
N ASP A 225 -4.63 -12.90 13.04
CA ASP A 225 -4.85 -14.32 12.72
C ASP A 225 -4.51 -15.24 13.91
N CYS A 226 -5.03 -16.46 13.89
CA CYS A 226 -4.79 -17.45 14.92
C CYS A 226 -3.43 -18.11 14.77
N PRO A 227 -2.88 -18.74 15.85
CA PRO A 227 -1.66 -19.54 15.74
C PRO A 227 -1.83 -20.73 14.80
N HIS A 228 -0.83 -20.98 13.95
CA HIS A 228 -0.78 -22.09 13.02
C HIS A 228 0.12 -23.22 13.55
N TYR A 229 -0.27 -24.43 13.27
CA TYR A 229 0.45 -25.63 13.63
C TYR A 229 0.67 -26.52 12.40
N THR A 230 1.83 -27.15 12.30
CA THR A 230 2.19 -28.08 11.22
C THR A 230 2.81 -29.36 11.79
N ARG A 231 3.21 -30.28 10.90
CA ARG A 231 3.86 -31.54 11.27
C ARG A 231 5.26 -31.33 11.84
N PRO A 232 5.70 -32.17 12.78
CA PRO A 232 5.01 -33.33 13.34
C PRO A 232 3.95 -32.93 14.38
N GLU A 233 2.98 -33.84 14.66
CA GLU A 233 1.94 -33.65 15.69
C GLU A 233 2.52 -33.44 17.08
N VAL A 234 3.62 -34.13 17.40
CA VAL A 234 4.36 -33.98 18.64
C VAL A 234 5.78 -33.55 18.31
N TRP A 235 6.12 -32.32 18.70
CA TRP A 235 7.48 -31.81 18.56
C TRP A 235 8.24 -31.87 19.88
N GLN A 236 9.40 -32.54 19.85
CA GLN A 236 10.29 -32.67 21.01
C GLN A 236 11.29 -31.49 21.01
N HIS A 237 11.29 -30.70 22.07
CA HIS A 237 12.25 -29.63 22.25
C HIS A 237 12.71 -29.56 23.74
N ASN A 238 14.02 -29.59 24.00
CA ASN A 238 14.61 -29.54 25.33
C ASN A 238 13.99 -30.57 26.31
N ALA A 239 13.85 -31.82 25.88
CA ALA A 239 13.22 -32.93 26.62
C ALA A 239 11.73 -32.69 26.98
N THR A 240 11.07 -31.68 26.38
CA THR A 240 9.65 -31.38 26.56
C THR A 240 8.89 -31.69 25.27
N GLU A 241 7.72 -32.34 25.44
CA GLU A 241 6.79 -32.57 24.33
C GLU A 241 5.89 -31.36 24.15
N HIS A 242 5.84 -30.87 22.88
CA HIS A 242 4.92 -29.86 22.44
C HIS A 242 3.95 -30.45 21.45
N ARG A 243 2.66 -30.48 21.77
CA ARG A 243 1.62 -31.13 20.97
C ARG A 243 0.75 -30.10 20.22
N VAL A 244 0.33 -30.47 19.03
CA VAL A 244 -0.75 -29.77 18.33
C VAL A 244 -2.03 -29.91 19.18
N PRO A 245 -2.83 -28.85 19.36
CA PRO A 245 -4.11 -28.94 20.06
C PRO A 245 -5.04 -29.98 19.44
N ASP A 246 -5.60 -30.90 20.27
CA ASP A 246 -6.44 -32.01 19.80
C ASP A 246 -7.64 -31.58 18.97
N VAL A 247 -8.19 -30.39 19.24
CA VAL A 247 -9.30 -29.82 18.47
C VAL A 247 -8.97 -29.64 17.00
N LEU A 248 -7.71 -29.33 16.65
CA LEU A 248 -7.26 -29.14 15.28
C LEU A 248 -7.15 -30.46 14.51
N MET A 249 -7.04 -31.58 15.22
CA MET A 249 -6.96 -32.95 14.67
C MET A 249 -8.32 -33.64 14.66
N SER A 250 -9.36 -33.04 15.23
CA SER A 250 -10.67 -33.67 15.43
C SER A 250 -11.48 -33.89 14.15
N GLY A 251 -11.13 -33.24 13.03
CA GLY A 251 -11.91 -33.22 11.80
C GLY A 251 -13.26 -32.46 11.91
N ASN A 252 -13.59 -31.92 13.08
CA ASN A 252 -14.82 -31.15 13.28
C ASN A 252 -14.60 -29.69 12.92
N HIS A 253 -15.03 -29.30 11.72
CA HIS A 253 -14.81 -27.96 11.18
C HIS A 253 -15.40 -26.84 12.06
N GLU A 254 -16.56 -27.04 12.68
CA GLU A 254 -17.18 -26.06 13.55
C GLU A 254 -16.36 -25.82 14.82
N ARG A 255 -15.90 -26.89 15.47
CA ARG A 255 -15.04 -26.78 16.65
C ARG A 255 -13.69 -26.15 16.31
N ILE A 256 -13.12 -26.48 15.16
CA ILE A 256 -11.86 -25.89 14.67
C ILE A 256 -12.05 -24.39 14.41
N ALA A 257 -13.16 -23.99 13.74
CA ALA A 257 -13.43 -22.57 13.46
C ALA A 257 -13.60 -21.77 14.77
N ARG A 258 -14.33 -22.33 15.75
CA ARG A 258 -14.48 -21.70 17.07
C ARG A 258 -13.14 -21.53 17.78
N PHE A 259 -12.33 -22.60 17.82
CA PHE A 259 -11.00 -22.56 18.44
C PHE A 259 -10.11 -21.47 17.79
N ARG A 260 -10.09 -21.40 16.45
CA ARG A 260 -9.33 -20.38 15.73
C ARG A 260 -9.81 -18.97 16.06
N ARG A 261 -11.14 -18.75 16.10
CA ARG A 261 -11.73 -17.47 16.47
C ARG A 261 -11.35 -17.04 17.89
N ASP A 262 -11.46 -17.93 18.85
CA ASP A 262 -11.10 -17.69 20.26
C ASP A 262 -9.60 -17.37 20.38
N ALA A 263 -8.74 -18.11 19.67
CA ALA A 263 -7.31 -17.87 19.65
C ALA A 263 -6.94 -16.51 19.01
N SER A 264 -7.62 -16.11 17.92
CA SER A 264 -7.46 -14.79 17.30
C SER A 264 -7.82 -13.66 18.28
N LEU A 265 -8.95 -13.78 18.97
CA LEU A 265 -9.39 -12.82 19.98
C LEU A 265 -8.39 -12.70 21.13
N GLN A 266 -7.93 -13.83 21.66
CA GLN A 266 -6.93 -13.85 22.74
C GLN A 266 -5.60 -13.24 22.29
N THR A 267 -5.13 -13.60 21.10
CA THR A 267 -3.89 -13.05 20.52
C THR A 267 -3.99 -11.55 20.32
N THR A 268 -5.12 -11.07 19.77
CA THR A 268 -5.34 -9.64 19.55
C THR A 268 -5.42 -8.89 20.88
N ALA A 269 -6.16 -9.41 21.86
CA ALA A 269 -6.25 -8.78 23.18
C ALA A 269 -4.89 -8.66 23.88
N LEU A 270 -4.03 -9.68 23.74
CA LEU A 270 -2.72 -9.70 24.38
C LEU A 270 -1.67 -8.86 23.65
N ARG A 271 -1.66 -8.89 22.31
CA ARG A 271 -0.57 -8.34 21.50
C ARG A 271 -0.89 -6.99 20.88
N ARG A 272 -2.15 -6.75 20.57
CA ARG A 272 -2.63 -5.52 19.92
C ARG A 272 -3.97 -5.08 20.55
N PRO A 273 -3.96 -4.68 21.83
CA PRO A 273 -5.17 -4.20 22.50
C PRO A 273 -5.78 -2.95 21.83
N ASP A 274 -4.95 -2.14 21.16
CA ASP A 274 -5.35 -1.02 20.32
C ASP A 274 -6.25 -1.46 19.16
N VAL A 275 -5.88 -2.52 18.44
CA VAL A 275 -6.67 -3.09 17.36
C VAL A 275 -7.99 -3.65 17.90
N LEU A 276 -7.97 -4.35 19.03
CA LEU A 276 -9.19 -4.88 19.64
C LEU A 276 -10.17 -3.75 20.04
N ALA A 277 -9.66 -2.63 20.53
CA ALA A 277 -10.47 -1.46 20.86
C ALA A 277 -11.14 -0.90 19.59
N GLN A 278 -10.39 -0.71 18.52
CA GLN A 278 -10.93 -0.24 17.22
C GLN A 278 -12.02 -1.17 16.67
N VAL A 279 -11.81 -2.49 16.72
CA VAL A 279 -12.77 -3.49 16.25
C VAL A 279 -14.08 -3.44 17.05
N ARG A 280 -14.01 -3.21 18.37
CA ARG A 280 -15.18 -3.03 19.24
C ARG A 280 -15.92 -1.72 18.95
N GLU A 281 -15.21 -0.62 18.78
CA GLU A 281 -15.78 0.68 18.43
C GLU A 281 -16.50 0.63 17.06
N ALA A 282 -15.96 -0.13 16.11
CA ALA A 282 -16.58 -0.37 14.81
C ALA A 282 -17.82 -1.29 14.89
N GLY A 283 -18.13 -1.88 16.07
CA GLY A 283 -19.32 -2.74 16.27
C GLY A 283 -19.20 -4.17 15.72
N HIS A 284 -17.99 -4.60 15.35
CA HIS A 284 -17.73 -5.96 14.85
C HIS A 284 -17.66 -7.00 15.98
N LEU A 285 -17.51 -6.57 17.23
CA LEU A 285 -17.50 -7.43 18.42
C LEU A 285 -18.38 -6.79 19.52
N SER A 286 -19.36 -7.56 20.00
CA SER A 286 -20.17 -7.22 21.17
C SER A 286 -19.47 -7.60 22.47
#